data_a40667e0848552d629d15e1d3e8f5772
#
_entry.id   a40667e0848552d629d15e1d3e8f5772
#
_cell.length_a   1.000
_cell.length_b   1.000
_cell.length_c   1.000
_cell.angle_alpha   90.00
_cell.angle_beta   90.00
_cell.angle_gamma   90.00
#
_symmetry.space_group_name_H-M   'P 1'
#
loop_
_entity.id
_entity.type
_entity.pdbx_description
1 polymer ?
#
loop_
_entity_poly.entity_id
_entity_poly.type
_entity_poly.pdbx_seq_one_letter_code
_entity_poly.pdbx_strand_id
1 'polypeptide(L)'
;TTWSRGLGDVYKRQINNSTFTYQAMENQTEAFFVSASDPENDEIFYEISGGADGNIFSVNSNGQVSFLSAPDFENPTDQNQNNEYEVSLRVYDGELYSSSSTFTVNVTNDESDDADNSSPSCVDQSQNTFFCELVWENVNREFYIVTPTDSTSDNQIPLLISLHGGADYADANMQYTGFLDIVNEKNFVAIFPQGTVAPGKGDTGWYAGGDCSSLEVCDLSFIERLIDYSIEDLNIDQNRVYVSGFSNGAFMVYTLACFLSNKIAAFAPVSGSISPDDYQICNPQRPIPVIHIHGINDDSIPIQGSDYVTPLQDVSLYLSSINNCTQSSVVEGEDTNEDGYSWYSEISYDCNESVSVNFTYLENFGHNWPSIESSKGGGADIDGASFIWEFLSSYDINGSIN
;
A
#
# COMPACT_ATOMS: atom_id res chain seq x y z
N THR A 1 -19.31 -65.20 8.38
CA THR A 1 -18.68 -65.33 7.07
C THR A 1 -18.09 -64.02 6.64
N THR A 2 -16.83 -63.85 6.99
CA THR A 2 -15.92 -62.82 6.44
C THR A 2 -15.61 -63.16 5.00
N TRP A 3 -16.13 -62.38 4.05
CA TRP A 3 -15.69 -62.44 2.67
C TRP A 3 -15.42 -61.10 2.05
N SER A 4 -14.16 -60.90 1.66
CA SER A 4 -13.57 -60.03 0.64
C SER A 4 -13.84 -58.51 0.77
N ARG A 5 -13.23 -57.91 1.72
CA ARG A 5 -12.73 -56.53 1.53
C ARG A 5 -11.29 -56.69 1.05
N GLY A 6 -11.02 -56.58 -0.21
CA GLY A 6 -9.62 -56.70 -0.55
C GLY A 6 -9.18 -56.62 -2.00
N LEU A 7 -10.05 -56.37 -2.99
CA LEU A 7 -9.58 -56.21 -4.38
C LEU A 7 -10.48 -55.26 -5.24
N GLY A 8 -11.56 -54.72 -4.66
CA GLY A 8 -12.46 -53.84 -5.36
C GLY A 8 -12.18 -52.32 -5.16
N ASP A 9 -11.43 -52.02 -4.16
CA ASP A 9 -11.37 -50.64 -3.61
C ASP A 9 -10.29 -49.74 -4.24
N VAL A 10 -9.41 -50.27 -5.09
CA VAL A 10 -8.28 -49.51 -5.66
C VAL A 10 -8.66 -48.68 -6.91
N TYR A 11 -9.85 -48.90 -7.48
CA TYR A 11 -10.30 -48.28 -8.73
C TYR A 11 -11.51 -47.34 -8.58
N LYS A 12 -11.91 -46.97 -7.38
CA LYS A 12 -13.24 -46.44 -7.12
C LYS A 12 -13.37 -44.92 -7.24
N ARG A 13 -12.33 -44.19 -6.96
CA ARG A 13 -12.40 -42.73 -7.06
C ARG A 13 -11.36 -42.20 -8.02
N GLN A 14 -11.78 -41.40 -8.98
CA GLN A 14 -10.90 -40.86 -10.00
C GLN A 14 -11.26 -39.42 -10.33
N ILE A 15 -10.25 -38.62 -10.57
CA ILE A 15 -10.39 -37.35 -11.25
C ILE A 15 -10.73 -37.63 -12.70
N ASN A 16 -11.82 -37.07 -13.20
CA ASN A 16 -12.39 -37.38 -14.53
C ASN A 16 -11.99 -36.36 -15.60
N ASN A 17 -11.13 -35.41 -15.30
CA ASN A 17 -10.72 -34.40 -16.25
C ASN A 17 -10.00 -35.06 -17.45
N SER A 18 -10.42 -34.69 -18.65
CA SER A 18 -9.76 -35.09 -19.89
C SER A 18 -8.64 -34.16 -20.31
N THR A 19 -8.58 -32.98 -19.71
CA THR A 19 -7.57 -31.94 -19.93
C THR A 19 -6.86 -31.67 -18.63
N PHE A 20 -5.55 -31.54 -18.69
CA PHE A 20 -4.67 -31.27 -17.55
C PHE A 20 -3.92 -29.93 -17.70
N THR A 21 -4.16 -29.22 -18.79
CA THR A 21 -3.65 -27.87 -19.02
C THR A 21 -4.82 -26.93 -19.23
N TYR A 22 -4.84 -25.85 -18.50
CA TYR A 22 -5.87 -24.81 -18.52
C TYR A 22 -5.25 -23.46 -18.79
N GLN A 23 -6.06 -22.52 -19.24
CA GLN A 23 -5.70 -21.12 -19.35
C GLN A 23 -6.51 -20.33 -18.32
N ALA A 24 -5.88 -19.44 -17.61
CA ALA A 24 -6.50 -18.45 -16.77
C ALA A 24 -6.00 -17.07 -17.23
N MET A 25 -6.90 -16.12 -17.33
CA MET A 25 -6.49 -14.74 -17.56
C MET A 25 -5.94 -14.19 -16.24
N GLU A 26 -4.92 -13.38 -16.32
CA GLU A 26 -4.44 -12.66 -15.15
C GLU A 26 -5.52 -11.78 -14.53
N ASN A 27 -5.24 -11.17 -13.37
CA ASN A 27 -6.19 -10.33 -12.62
C ASN A 27 -7.48 -11.05 -12.16
N GLN A 28 -7.53 -12.39 -12.31
CA GLN A 28 -8.66 -13.22 -11.88
C GLN A 28 -8.19 -14.37 -11.01
N THR A 29 -8.93 -14.65 -9.93
CA THR A 29 -8.56 -15.77 -9.04
C THR A 29 -9.06 -17.12 -9.52
N GLU A 30 -10.09 -17.20 -10.36
CA GLU A 30 -10.61 -18.47 -10.86
C GLU A 30 -9.63 -19.12 -11.85
N ALA A 31 -9.18 -20.36 -11.56
CA ALA A 31 -8.24 -21.06 -12.41
C ALA A 31 -8.93 -22.13 -13.29
N PHE A 32 -9.52 -23.16 -12.68
CA PHE A 32 -10.20 -24.25 -13.40
C PHE A 32 -11.09 -25.07 -12.48
N PHE A 33 -11.84 -25.97 -13.08
CA PHE A 33 -12.75 -26.88 -12.38
C PHE A 33 -12.27 -28.34 -12.49
N VAL A 34 -12.23 -29.05 -11.37
CA VAL A 34 -11.93 -30.48 -11.29
C VAL A 34 -13.22 -31.25 -11.06
N SER A 35 -13.50 -32.22 -11.91
CA SER A 35 -14.58 -33.16 -11.68
C SER A 35 -14.06 -34.51 -11.24
N ALA A 36 -14.75 -35.12 -10.29
CA ALA A 36 -14.44 -36.47 -9.84
C ALA A 36 -15.71 -37.27 -9.63
N SER A 37 -15.59 -38.57 -9.65
CA SER A 37 -16.71 -39.46 -9.38
C SER A 37 -16.28 -40.62 -8.50
N ASP A 38 -17.18 -41.06 -7.67
CA ASP A 38 -17.11 -42.32 -6.92
C ASP A 38 -18.17 -43.29 -7.47
N PRO A 39 -17.83 -44.54 -7.80
CA PRO A 39 -18.78 -45.51 -8.30
C PRO A 39 -19.84 -45.98 -7.28
N GLU A 40 -19.61 -45.77 -6.01
CA GLU A 40 -20.53 -46.09 -4.91
C GLU A 40 -21.40 -44.89 -4.52
N ASN A 41 -21.16 -43.75 -5.18
CA ASN A 41 -21.78 -42.43 -4.90
C ASN A 41 -21.51 -41.91 -3.49
N ASP A 42 -20.34 -42.22 -2.94
CA ASP A 42 -19.90 -41.64 -1.68
C ASP A 42 -19.54 -40.16 -1.87
N GLU A 43 -19.58 -39.40 -0.78
CA GLU A 43 -19.23 -37.99 -0.81
C GLU A 43 -17.73 -37.81 -1.09
N ILE A 44 -17.38 -36.93 -2.03
CA ILE A 44 -16.02 -36.69 -2.48
C ILE A 44 -15.52 -35.34 -1.93
N PHE A 45 -14.33 -35.38 -1.35
CA PHE A 45 -13.58 -34.21 -0.88
C PHE A 45 -12.36 -33.98 -1.76
N TYR A 46 -12.14 -32.74 -2.17
CA TYR A 46 -11.00 -32.34 -2.98
C TYR A 46 -9.87 -31.83 -2.10
N GLU A 47 -8.63 -32.18 -2.43
CA GLU A 47 -7.45 -31.76 -1.69
C GLU A 47 -6.29 -31.45 -2.66
N ILE A 48 -5.56 -30.35 -2.39
CA ILE A 48 -4.28 -30.07 -3.04
C ILE A 48 -3.24 -30.98 -2.41
N SER A 49 -2.63 -31.85 -3.21
CA SER A 49 -1.67 -32.87 -2.77
C SER A 49 -0.21 -32.48 -3.06
N GLY A 50 0.04 -31.36 -3.79
CA GLY A 50 1.36 -30.88 -4.17
C GLY A 50 1.34 -30.07 -5.45
N GLY A 51 2.41 -30.16 -6.24
CA GLY A 51 2.72 -29.34 -7.39
C GLY A 51 3.78 -28.30 -7.05
N ALA A 52 4.51 -27.81 -8.06
CA ALA A 52 5.57 -26.82 -7.84
C ALA A 52 5.00 -25.54 -7.17
N ASP A 53 3.77 -25.18 -7.54
CA ASP A 53 3.08 -23.96 -7.13
C ASP A 53 1.82 -24.25 -6.32
N GLY A 54 1.69 -25.47 -5.76
CA GLY A 54 0.49 -25.90 -5.06
C GLY A 54 0.11 -25.04 -3.83
N ASN A 55 1.05 -24.31 -3.25
CA ASN A 55 0.85 -23.45 -2.08
C ASN A 55 0.14 -22.13 -2.40
N ILE A 56 0.03 -21.73 -3.67
CA ILE A 56 -0.66 -20.51 -4.09
C ILE A 56 -2.07 -20.78 -4.63
N PHE A 57 -2.55 -22.03 -4.52
CA PHE A 57 -3.90 -22.43 -4.94
C PHE A 57 -4.76 -22.85 -3.75
N SER A 58 -6.06 -22.77 -3.96
CA SER A 58 -7.10 -23.35 -3.10
C SER A 58 -8.07 -24.19 -3.93
N VAL A 59 -8.75 -25.15 -3.31
CA VAL A 59 -9.84 -25.90 -3.96
C VAL A 59 -11.04 -25.96 -3.01
N ASN A 60 -12.24 -25.68 -3.53
CA ASN A 60 -13.46 -25.74 -2.75
C ASN A 60 -14.15 -27.13 -2.85
N SER A 61 -15.22 -27.33 -2.06
CA SER A 61 -15.98 -28.58 -2.03
C SER A 61 -16.65 -28.95 -3.36
N ASN A 62 -16.80 -28.03 -4.29
CA ASN A 62 -17.37 -28.29 -5.60
C ASN A 62 -16.32 -28.63 -6.67
N GLY A 63 -15.02 -28.60 -6.31
CA GLY A 63 -13.92 -28.85 -7.24
C GLY A 63 -13.45 -27.61 -8.02
N GLN A 64 -13.90 -26.40 -7.66
CA GLN A 64 -13.35 -25.16 -8.21
C GLN A 64 -11.96 -24.92 -7.61
N VAL A 65 -10.95 -24.84 -8.46
CA VAL A 65 -9.57 -24.48 -8.12
C VAL A 65 -9.38 -23.00 -8.43
N SER A 66 -8.81 -22.28 -7.46
CA SER A 66 -8.59 -20.83 -7.56
C SER A 66 -7.20 -20.48 -7.03
N PHE A 67 -6.61 -19.44 -7.59
CA PHE A 67 -5.45 -18.78 -7.00
C PHE A 67 -5.83 -18.15 -5.65
N LEU A 68 -4.93 -18.10 -4.70
CA LEU A 68 -5.11 -17.39 -3.42
C LEU A 68 -5.07 -15.87 -3.62
N SER A 69 -4.28 -15.40 -4.58
CA SER A 69 -4.25 -14.02 -5.10
C SER A 69 -4.29 -14.10 -6.62
N ALA A 70 -4.91 -13.13 -7.28
CA ALA A 70 -4.92 -13.07 -8.73
C ALA A 70 -3.47 -13.02 -9.26
N PRO A 71 -3.13 -13.83 -10.28
CA PRO A 71 -1.81 -13.77 -10.89
C PRO A 71 -1.67 -12.50 -11.73
N ASP A 72 -0.44 -12.03 -11.85
CA ASP A 72 0.02 -10.91 -12.66
C ASP A 72 0.98 -11.50 -13.71
N PHE A 73 0.67 -11.31 -15.00
CA PHE A 73 1.42 -11.93 -16.10
C PHE A 73 2.81 -11.31 -16.25
N GLU A 74 2.94 -10.01 -16.00
CA GLU A 74 4.19 -9.26 -16.07
C GLU A 74 5.10 -9.56 -14.87
N ASN A 75 4.51 -9.98 -13.73
CA ASN A 75 5.24 -10.27 -12.50
C ASN A 75 4.87 -11.67 -11.93
N PRO A 76 5.21 -12.74 -12.66
CA PRO A 76 4.77 -14.09 -12.31
C PRO A 76 5.36 -14.59 -10.99
N THR A 77 4.51 -15.19 -10.17
CA THR A 77 4.84 -15.72 -8.84
C THR A 77 5.03 -17.24 -8.81
N ASP A 78 4.94 -17.92 -9.96
CA ASP A 78 5.28 -19.32 -10.11
C ASP A 78 6.78 -19.58 -9.85
N GLN A 79 7.12 -20.80 -9.48
CA GLN A 79 8.46 -21.15 -9.03
C GLN A 79 9.57 -20.82 -10.04
N ASN A 80 9.27 -20.85 -11.34
CA ASN A 80 10.23 -20.64 -12.43
C ASN A 80 9.97 -19.35 -13.23
N GLN A 81 8.98 -18.54 -12.83
CA GLN A 81 8.61 -17.23 -13.40
C GLN A 81 8.33 -17.28 -14.91
N ASN A 82 7.59 -18.28 -15.35
CA ASN A 82 7.25 -18.45 -16.77
C ASN A 82 5.74 -18.42 -17.07
N ASN A 83 4.92 -18.05 -16.07
CA ASN A 83 3.46 -18.03 -16.17
C ASN A 83 2.80 -19.43 -16.37
N GLU A 84 3.55 -20.50 -16.10
CA GLU A 84 3.05 -21.87 -16.07
C GLU A 84 3.01 -22.41 -14.64
N TYR A 85 1.86 -22.39 -14.02
CA TYR A 85 1.62 -22.76 -12.62
C TYR A 85 1.24 -24.24 -12.52
N GLU A 86 1.94 -25.01 -11.68
CA GLU A 86 1.72 -26.44 -11.52
C GLU A 86 1.08 -26.78 -10.15
N VAL A 87 -0.10 -27.39 -10.16
CA VAL A 87 -0.81 -27.87 -8.96
C VAL A 87 -1.22 -29.32 -9.10
N SER A 88 -1.02 -30.12 -8.05
CA SER A 88 -1.45 -31.51 -7.97
C SER A 88 -2.62 -31.66 -7.02
N LEU A 89 -3.67 -32.34 -7.47
CA LEU A 89 -4.86 -32.61 -6.69
C LEU A 89 -5.12 -34.12 -6.54
N ARG A 90 -5.79 -34.49 -5.46
CA ARG A 90 -6.37 -35.80 -5.22
C ARG A 90 -7.75 -35.66 -4.60
N VAL A 91 -8.52 -36.73 -4.63
CA VAL A 91 -9.83 -36.77 -3.98
C VAL A 91 -9.86 -37.84 -2.88
N TYR A 92 -10.70 -37.62 -1.88
CA TYR A 92 -10.91 -38.49 -0.72
C TYR A 92 -12.42 -38.75 -0.55
N ASP A 93 -12.80 -39.99 -0.26
CA ASP A 93 -14.21 -40.41 -0.11
C ASP A 93 -14.62 -40.72 1.35
N GLY A 94 -13.76 -40.36 2.30
CA GLY A 94 -13.95 -40.66 3.72
C GLY A 94 -13.17 -41.90 4.19
N GLU A 95 -12.69 -42.76 3.29
CA GLU A 95 -11.90 -43.93 3.62
C GLU A 95 -10.49 -43.91 3.00
N LEU A 96 -10.36 -43.59 1.72
CA LEU A 96 -9.09 -43.64 0.99
C LEU A 96 -8.93 -42.45 0.06
N TYR A 97 -7.72 -42.22 -0.44
CA TYR A 97 -7.39 -41.22 -1.45
C TYR A 97 -7.28 -41.83 -2.87
N SER A 98 -7.60 -41.02 -3.87
CA SER A 98 -7.21 -41.32 -5.25
C SER A 98 -5.69 -41.18 -5.45
N SER A 99 -5.18 -41.60 -6.60
CA SER A 99 -3.90 -41.11 -7.10
C SER A 99 -3.97 -39.60 -7.35
N SER A 100 -2.84 -38.92 -7.15
CA SER A 100 -2.73 -37.49 -7.49
C SER A 100 -2.70 -37.28 -9.00
N SER A 101 -3.36 -36.24 -9.47
CA SER A 101 -3.29 -35.74 -10.83
C SER A 101 -2.70 -34.33 -10.84
N THR A 102 -1.73 -34.08 -11.71
CA THR A 102 -1.08 -32.78 -11.83
C THR A 102 -1.71 -31.99 -12.96
N PHE A 103 -1.96 -30.73 -12.72
CA PHE A 103 -2.56 -29.77 -13.65
C PHE A 103 -1.61 -28.59 -13.85
N THR A 104 -1.55 -28.10 -15.07
CA THR A 104 -0.84 -26.88 -15.42
C THR A 104 -1.85 -25.79 -15.73
N VAL A 105 -1.67 -24.59 -15.16
CA VAL A 105 -2.44 -23.40 -15.48
C VAL A 105 -1.49 -22.42 -16.15
N ASN A 106 -1.74 -22.14 -17.42
CA ASN A 106 -1.04 -21.11 -18.17
C ASN A 106 -1.77 -19.78 -17.95
N VAL A 107 -1.15 -18.85 -17.26
CA VAL A 107 -1.67 -17.50 -17.17
C VAL A 107 -1.45 -16.79 -18.50
N THR A 108 -2.49 -16.14 -18.99
CA THR A 108 -2.47 -15.37 -20.24
C THR A 108 -2.58 -13.89 -19.92
N ASN A 109 -1.83 -13.11 -20.68
CA ASN A 109 -1.80 -11.68 -20.61
C ASN A 109 -3.16 -11.04 -20.96
N ASP A 110 -3.60 -10.05 -20.22
CA ASP A 110 -4.67 -9.12 -20.57
C ASP A 110 -4.06 -7.83 -21.14
N GLU A 111 -3.88 -7.80 -22.47
CA GLU A 111 -3.29 -6.63 -23.17
C GLU A 111 -3.95 -5.29 -22.82
N SER A 112 -5.07 -5.29 -22.10
CA SER A 112 -5.74 -4.05 -21.68
C SER A 112 -5.07 -3.34 -20.52
N ASP A 113 -4.28 -4.07 -19.72
CA ASP A 113 -3.49 -3.51 -18.62
C ASP A 113 -2.01 -3.33 -18.98
N ASP A 114 -1.52 -3.94 -20.08
CA ASP A 114 -0.18 -3.68 -20.64
C ASP A 114 0.08 -2.20 -20.96
N ALA A 115 -0.94 -1.44 -21.27
CA ALA A 115 -0.82 0.00 -21.49
C ALA A 115 -0.35 0.75 -20.24
N ASP A 116 -0.48 0.12 -19.06
CA ASP A 116 -0.10 0.67 -17.78
C ASP A 116 1.38 0.42 -17.43
N ASN A 117 2.10 -0.43 -18.18
CA ASN A 117 3.56 -0.63 -18.05
C ASN A 117 4.41 0.41 -18.81
N SER A 118 3.81 1.47 -19.32
CA SER A 118 4.57 2.53 -19.96
C SER A 118 5.48 3.23 -18.93
N SER A 119 6.77 3.32 -19.25
CA SER A 119 7.68 4.17 -18.48
C SER A 119 7.22 5.62 -18.58
N PRO A 120 7.28 6.41 -17.50
CA PRO A 120 6.94 7.82 -17.55
C PRO A 120 7.78 8.58 -18.58
N SER A 121 7.16 9.54 -19.27
CA SER A 121 7.85 10.49 -20.11
C SER A 121 8.23 11.72 -19.27
N CYS A 122 9.51 11.95 -19.05
CA CYS A 122 10.01 13.01 -18.17
C CYS A 122 10.77 14.10 -18.94
N VAL A 123 10.49 15.37 -18.60
CA VAL A 123 11.15 16.56 -19.12
C VAL A 123 11.86 17.28 -18.00
N ASP A 124 13.16 17.56 -18.20
CA ASP A 124 13.97 18.34 -17.26
C ASP A 124 13.46 19.78 -17.15
N GLN A 125 13.11 20.21 -15.95
CA GLN A 125 12.62 21.54 -15.61
C GLN A 125 13.73 22.44 -15.07
N SER A 126 14.87 21.92 -14.70
CA SER A 126 16.07 22.51 -14.08
C SER A 126 16.29 22.08 -12.63
N GLN A 127 17.50 22.26 -12.12
CA GLN A 127 17.87 21.98 -10.73
C GLN A 127 17.49 20.56 -10.25
N ASN A 128 17.73 19.55 -11.12
CA ASN A 128 17.37 18.14 -10.84
C ASN A 128 15.88 17.90 -10.57
N THR A 129 15.04 18.75 -11.12
CA THR A 129 13.58 18.61 -11.09
C THR A 129 13.08 18.21 -12.47
N PHE A 130 12.29 17.15 -12.53
CA PHE A 130 11.72 16.61 -13.75
C PHE A 130 10.19 16.66 -13.65
N PHE A 131 9.53 17.10 -14.70
CA PHE A 131 8.09 16.93 -14.86
C PHE A 131 7.85 15.68 -15.68
N CYS A 132 7.01 14.77 -15.18
CA CYS A 132 6.75 13.48 -15.78
C CYS A 132 5.26 13.27 -16.03
N GLU A 133 4.95 12.58 -17.12
CA GLU A 133 3.61 12.13 -17.49
C GLU A 133 3.60 10.62 -17.66
N LEU A 134 2.54 9.98 -17.20
CA LEU A 134 2.31 8.54 -17.28
C LEU A 134 0.83 8.30 -17.60
N VAL A 135 0.53 7.43 -18.55
CA VAL A 135 -0.83 6.91 -18.70
C VAL A 135 -0.98 5.71 -17.77
N TRP A 136 -1.88 5.79 -16.82
CA TRP A 136 -2.18 4.73 -15.86
C TRP A 136 -3.70 4.51 -15.80
N GLU A 137 -4.15 3.27 -15.98
CA GLU A 137 -5.57 2.90 -16.03
C GLU A 137 -6.38 3.83 -16.98
N ASN A 138 -5.83 4.11 -18.17
CA ASN A 138 -6.39 5.03 -19.18
C ASN A 138 -6.54 6.49 -18.72
N VAL A 139 -5.90 6.89 -17.62
CA VAL A 139 -5.86 8.26 -17.11
C VAL A 139 -4.46 8.85 -17.29
N ASN A 140 -4.36 10.04 -17.87
CA ASN A 140 -3.09 10.77 -17.90
C ASN A 140 -2.78 11.26 -16.47
N ARG A 141 -1.65 10.78 -15.92
CA ARG A 141 -1.16 11.12 -14.57
C ARG A 141 0.10 11.96 -14.72
N GLU A 142 0.20 12.99 -13.91
CA GLU A 142 1.31 13.93 -13.89
C GLU A 142 2.00 13.92 -12.54
N PHE A 143 3.32 14.13 -12.51
CA PHE A 143 4.07 14.24 -11.27
C PHE A 143 5.42 14.91 -11.47
N TYR A 144 5.97 15.46 -10.40
CA TYR A 144 7.34 15.98 -10.38
C TYR A 144 8.24 15.00 -9.64
N ILE A 145 9.47 14.84 -10.15
CA ILE A 145 10.55 14.13 -9.48
C ILE A 145 11.65 15.16 -9.17
N VAL A 146 12.12 15.14 -7.93
CA VAL A 146 13.28 15.94 -7.50
C VAL A 146 14.36 14.98 -6.99
N THR A 147 15.51 15.01 -7.63
CA THR A 147 16.67 14.16 -7.25
C THR A 147 17.75 14.99 -6.56
N PRO A 148 18.55 14.41 -5.64
CA PRO A 148 19.69 15.11 -5.09
C PRO A 148 20.76 15.38 -6.17
N THR A 149 21.48 16.52 -6.04
CA THR A 149 22.47 16.98 -7.05
C THR A 149 23.69 16.08 -7.19
N ASP A 150 24.06 15.39 -6.12
CA ASP A 150 25.28 14.56 -6.03
C ASP A 150 24.98 13.05 -5.96
N SER A 151 23.89 12.58 -6.60
CA SER A 151 23.47 11.17 -6.60
C SER A 151 24.42 10.24 -7.39
N THR A 152 25.73 10.41 -7.24
CA THR A 152 26.78 9.59 -7.88
C THR A 152 27.14 8.34 -7.08
N SER A 153 26.42 8.05 -5.97
CA SER A 153 26.72 6.87 -5.16
C SER A 153 26.09 5.61 -5.80
N ASP A 154 26.86 4.54 -5.86
CA ASP A 154 26.34 3.19 -6.19
C ASP A 154 25.34 2.68 -5.14
N ASN A 155 25.05 3.47 -4.11
CA ASN A 155 24.14 3.13 -3.02
C ASN A 155 22.71 3.62 -3.33
N GLN A 156 21.76 2.73 -3.13
CA GLN A 156 20.35 3.07 -3.18
C GLN A 156 19.99 4.10 -2.09
N ILE A 157 19.10 5.04 -2.43
CA ILE A 157 18.67 6.14 -1.55
C ILE A 157 17.17 6.07 -1.24
N PRO A 158 16.70 6.72 -0.17
CA PRO A 158 15.27 6.72 0.17
C PRO A 158 14.41 7.45 -0.86
N LEU A 159 13.12 7.08 -0.90
CA LEU A 159 12.05 7.77 -1.61
C LEU A 159 11.10 8.44 -0.62
N LEU A 160 10.71 9.68 -0.91
CA LEU A 160 9.57 10.37 -0.27
C LEU A 160 8.54 10.74 -1.33
N ILE A 161 7.29 10.31 -1.15
CA ILE A 161 6.15 10.76 -1.95
C ILE A 161 5.35 11.76 -1.11
N SER A 162 5.11 12.97 -1.64
CA SER A 162 4.37 14.04 -0.97
C SER A 162 3.08 14.36 -1.70
N LEU A 163 1.94 14.17 -1.02
CA LEU A 163 0.59 14.28 -1.57
C LEU A 163 -0.04 15.63 -1.21
N HIS A 164 -0.50 16.38 -2.22
CA HIS A 164 -1.13 17.69 -2.03
C HIS A 164 -2.52 17.62 -1.41
N GLY A 165 -3.06 18.74 -0.95
CA GLY A 165 -4.42 18.87 -0.43
C GLY A 165 -5.50 18.86 -1.51
N GLY A 166 -6.77 18.85 -1.10
CA GLY A 166 -7.89 19.01 -2.02
C GLY A 166 -7.90 20.39 -2.68
N ALA A 167 -8.28 20.45 -3.96
CA ALA A 167 -8.26 21.66 -4.78
C ALA A 167 -6.86 22.31 -4.92
N ASP A 168 -5.80 21.50 -4.77
CA ASP A 168 -4.41 21.92 -4.80
C ASP A 168 -3.66 21.22 -5.95
N TYR A 169 -2.37 21.55 -6.13
CA TYR A 169 -1.55 21.10 -7.24
C TYR A 169 -0.20 20.58 -6.76
N ALA A 170 0.38 19.67 -7.53
CA ALA A 170 1.68 19.04 -7.26
C ALA A 170 2.82 20.06 -7.16
N ASP A 171 2.84 21.07 -8.06
CA ASP A 171 3.84 22.14 -8.07
C ASP A 171 3.74 23.05 -6.84
N ALA A 172 2.53 23.36 -6.39
CA ALA A 172 2.30 24.13 -5.17
C ALA A 172 2.77 23.32 -3.93
N ASN A 173 2.40 22.03 -3.86
CA ASN A 173 2.85 21.11 -2.79
C ASN A 173 4.38 21.05 -2.71
N MET A 174 5.06 20.92 -3.83
CA MET A 174 6.51 20.94 -3.93
C MET A 174 7.12 22.24 -3.34
N GLN A 175 6.45 23.38 -3.50
CA GLN A 175 6.95 24.67 -3.03
C GLN A 175 6.70 24.92 -1.55
N TYR A 176 5.49 24.61 -1.03
CA TYR A 176 5.15 24.99 0.34
C TYR A 176 5.59 23.97 1.40
N THR A 177 5.79 22.70 1.04
CA THR A 177 6.13 21.67 2.03
C THR A 177 7.54 21.79 2.59
N GLY A 178 8.47 22.40 1.86
CA GLY A 178 9.87 22.54 2.26
C GLY A 178 10.72 21.28 2.02
N PHE A 179 10.15 20.18 1.50
CA PHE A 179 10.95 18.98 1.17
C PHE A 179 11.99 19.27 0.10
N LEU A 180 11.67 20.14 -0.86
CA LEU A 180 12.62 20.59 -1.89
C LEU A 180 13.90 21.17 -1.29
N ASP A 181 13.81 21.86 -0.16
CA ASP A 181 14.95 22.52 0.48
C ASP A 181 15.91 21.53 1.16
N ILE A 182 15.40 20.35 1.55
CA ILE A 182 16.20 19.36 2.28
C ILE A 182 16.63 18.14 1.43
N VAL A 183 16.15 17.98 0.18
CA VAL A 183 16.47 16.84 -0.71
C VAL A 183 17.97 16.62 -0.82
N ASN A 184 18.74 17.69 -1.04
CA ASN A 184 20.20 17.59 -1.23
C ASN A 184 20.94 17.23 0.07
N GLU A 185 20.56 17.86 1.18
CA GLU A 185 21.18 17.64 2.49
C GLU A 185 20.92 16.24 3.01
N LYS A 186 19.69 15.78 2.87
CA LYS A 186 19.22 14.50 3.40
C LYS A 186 19.37 13.32 2.42
N ASN A 187 19.75 13.61 1.17
CA ASN A 187 20.04 12.65 0.12
C ASN A 187 18.91 11.61 -0.12
N PHE A 188 17.77 12.08 -0.59
CA PHE A 188 16.62 11.26 -0.99
C PHE A 188 16.00 11.76 -2.29
N VAL A 189 15.21 10.94 -2.97
CA VAL A 189 14.36 11.36 -4.09
C VAL A 189 13.00 11.76 -3.53
N ALA A 190 12.49 12.92 -3.96
CA ALA A 190 11.13 13.34 -3.67
C ALA A 190 10.24 13.27 -4.92
N ILE A 191 9.04 12.70 -4.78
CA ILE A 191 8.01 12.70 -5.83
C ILE A 191 6.78 13.45 -5.33
N PHE A 192 6.28 14.37 -6.19
CA PHE A 192 5.09 15.16 -5.95
C PHE A 192 4.07 14.82 -7.05
N PRO A 193 3.21 13.83 -6.83
CA PRO A 193 2.22 13.44 -7.82
C PRO A 193 1.02 14.39 -7.80
N GLN A 194 0.33 14.48 -8.97
CA GLN A 194 -0.90 15.24 -9.14
C GLN A 194 -2.11 14.33 -8.98
N GLY A 195 -2.97 14.66 -8.03
CA GLY A 195 -4.29 14.05 -7.89
C GLY A 195 -5.23 14.44 -9.03
N THR A 196 -6.17 13.57 -9.35
CA THR A 196 -7.10 13.78 -10.46
C THR A 196 -8.26 14.70 -10.09
N VAL A 197 -8.98 15.17 -11.12
CA VAL A 197 -10.25 15.88 -10.92
C VAL A 197 -11.37 14.86 -10.69
N ALA A 198 -12.00 14.91 -9.53
CA ALA A 198 -13.12 14.05 -9.22
C ALA A 198 -14.29 14.25 -10.19
N PRO A 199 -14.87 13.20 -10.79
CA PRO A 199 -16.05 13.31 -11.62
C PRO A 199 -17.15 14.11 -10.93
N GLY A 200 -17.55 15.25 -11.55
CA GLY A 200 -18.60 16.11 -11.05
C GLY A 200 -18.24 17.10 -9.93
N LYS A 201 -16.99 17.09 -9.41
CA LYS A 201 -16.55 18.05 -8.37
C LYS A 201 -15.76 19.25 -8.90
N GLY A 202 -15.07 19.11 -10.02
CA GLY A 202 -14.33 20.20 -10.67
C GLY A 202 -12.99 20.57 -9.99
N ASP A 203 -12.68 20.01 -8.83
CA ASP A 203 -11.47 20.25 -8.07
C ASP A 203 -10.56 19.01 -8.07
N THR A 204 -9.25 19.24 -8.07
CA THR A 204 -8.23 18.19 -7.93
C THR A 204 -8.22 17.58 -6.53
N GLY A 205 -7.86 16.32 -6.44
CA GLY A 205 -7.75 15.63 -5.13
C GLY A 205 -7.42 14.17 -5.29
N TRP A 206 -7.35 13.49 -4.14
CA TRP A 206 -7.08 12.06 -4.03
C TRP A 206 -8.39 11.32 -3.74
N TYR A 207 -8.60 10.22 -4.44
CA TYR A 207 -9.63 9.26 -4.10
C TYR A 207 -9.08 8.34 -3.00
N ALA A 208 -9.16 8.89 -1.78
CA ALA A 208 -8.87 8.15 -0.57
C ALA A 208 -10.12 7.37 -0.18
N GLY A 209 -10.10 6.07 -0.33
CA GLY A 209 -11.20 5.21 0.11
C GLY A 209 -11.21 3.83 -0.50
N GLY A 210 -11.14 2.82 0.36
CA GLY A 210 -11.35 1.44 0.00
C GLY A 210 -10.28 0.80 -0.89
N ASP A 211 -10.66 -0.32 -1.45
CA ASP A 211 -9.84 -1.16 -2.32
C ASP A 211 -9.94 -0.79 -3.82
N CYS A 212 -10.42 0.39 -4.13
CA CYS A 212 -10.64 0.88 -5.50
C CYS A 212 -11.67 0.09 -6.34
N SER A 213 -12.20 -1.01 -5.88
CA SER A 213 -13.05 -1.92 -6.66
C SER A 213 -14.33 -1.30 -7.26
N SER A 214 -14.71 -0.12 -6.78
CA SER A 214 -15.91 0.61 -7.22
C SER A 214 -15.60 1.98 -7.86
N LEU A 215 -14.33 2.33 -8.07
CA LEU A 215 -13.89 3.63 -8.55
C LEU A 215 -13.50 3.56 -10.04
N GLU A 216 -13.83 4.61 -10.81
CA GLU A 216 -13.35 4.77 -12.19
C GLU A 216 -11.85 5.15 -12.25
N VAL A 217 -11.30 5.64 -11.14
CA VAL A 217 -9.90 6.06 -10.99
C VAL A 217 -9.39 5.56 -9.64
N CYS A 218 -8.31 4.83 -9.65
CA CYS A 218 -7.66 4.32 -8.45
C CYS A 218 -6.35 5.06 -8.15
N ASP A 219 -6.35 5.92 -7.14
CA ASP A 219 -5.11 6.58 -6.73
C ASP A 219 -4.18 5.67 -5.93
N LEU A 220 -4.72 4.59 -5.32
CA LEU A 220 -3.92 3.58 -4.62
C LEU A 220 -2.97 2.89 -5.59
N SER A 221 -3.48 2.35 -6.71
CA SER A 221 -2.69 1.68 -7.75
C SER A 221 -1.71 2.63 -8.43
N PHE A 222 -2.10 3.89 -8.66
CA PHE A 222 -1.19 4.89 -9.21
C PHE A 222 0.02 5.17 -8.29
N ILE A 223 -0.20 5.33 -6.98
CA ILE A 223 0.91 5.52 -6.03
C ILE A 223 1.77 4.26 -5.94
N GLU A 224 1.16 3.08 -5.97
CA GLU A 224 1.89 1.82 -6.03
C GLU A 224 2.79 1.75 -7.27
N ARG A 225 2.27 2.09 -8.46
CA ARG A 225 3.05 2.16 -9.70
C ARG A 225 4.22 3.16 -9.62
N LEU A 226 4.02 4.33 -8.98
CA LEU A 226 5.10 5.29 -8.77
C LEU A 226 6.22 4.74 -7.87
N ILE A 227 5.86 3.96 -6.85
CA ILE A 227 6.83 3.29 -5.99
C ILE A 227 7.65 2.29 -6.81
N ASP A 228 6.97 1.40 -7.57
CA ASP A 228 7.63 0.38 -8.37
C ASP A 228 8.54 0.99 -9.44
N TYR A 229 8.05 1.98 -10.20
CA TYR A 229 8.87 2.74 -11.15
C TYR A 229 10.12 3.34 -10.48
N SER A 230 9.97 3.91 -9.29
CA SER A 230 11.09 4.55 -8.60
C SER A 230 12.15 3.54 -8.18
N ILE A 231 11.75 2.36 -7.73
CA ILE A 231 12.66 1.27 -7.37
C ILE A 231 13.39 0.76 -8.61
N GLU A 232 12.70 0.60 -9.73
CA GLU A 232 13.23 0.07 -10.99
C GLU A 232 14.19 1.05 -11.68
N ASP A 233 13.84 2.35 -11.76
CA ASP A 233 14.51 3.33 -12.63
C ASP A 233 15.29 4.43 -11.91
N LEU A 234 15.02 4.69 -10.61
CA LEU A 234 15.61 5.81 -9.87
C LEU A 234 16.61 5.39 -8.77
N ASN A 235 17.03 4.13 -8.75
CA ASN A 235 18.00 3.59 -7.75
C ASN A 235 17.52 3.77 -6.30
N ILE A 236 16.24 3.55 -6.04
CA ILE A 236 15.62 3.68 -4.71
C ILE A 236 15.85 2.42 -3.87
N ASP A 237 16.12 2.62 -2.59
CA ASP A 237 16.08 1.56 -1.59
C ASP A 237 14.62 1.18 -1.30
N GLN A 238 14.20 0.03 -1.80
CA GLN A 238 12.84 -0.50 -1.63
C GLN A 238 12.40 -0.62 -0.16
N ASN A 239 13.35 -0.68 0.78
CA ASN A 239 13.06 -0.75 2.21
C ASN A 239 12.86 0.63 2.85
N ARG A 240 13.15 1.73 2.14
CA ARG A 240 13.07 3.09 2.64
C ARG A 240 12.21 3.99 1.75
N VAL A 241 10.95 3.56 1.57
CA VAL A 241 9.91 4.33 0.88
C VAL A 241 9.02 5.00 1.93
N TYR A 242 8.82 6.29 1.82
CA TYR A 242 8.05 7.10 2.76
C TYR A 242 6.96 7.90 2.06
N VAL A 243 5.86 8.14 2.75
CA VAL A 243 4.76 8.95 2.23
C VAL A 243 4.35 10.02 3.24
N SER A 244 4.20 11.25 2.77
CA SER A 244 3.61 12.37 3.50
C SER A 244 2.46 12.98 2.69
N GLY A 245 1.54 13.68 3.34
CA GLY A 245 0.45 14.35 2.62
C GLY A 245 -0.30 15.33 3.50
N PHE A 246 -0.86 16.36 2.87
CA PHE A 246 -1.59 17.43 3.52
C PHE A 246 -3.10 17.32 3.27
N SER A 247 -3.95 17.56 4.29
CA SER A 247 -5.40 17.63 4.14
C SER A 247 -5.98 16.38 3.44
N ASN A 248 -6.59 16.50 2.27
CA ASN A 248 -7.04 15.36 1.45
C ASN A 248 -5.89 14.38 1.14
N GLY A 249 -4.66 14.87 0.90
CA GLY A 249 -3.47 14.03 0.78
C GLY A 249 -3.16 13.24 2.04
N ALA A 250 -3.46 13.76 3.24
CA ALA A 250 -3.28 13.03 4.48
C ALA A 250 -4.31 11.90 4.65
N PHE A 251 -5.55 12.05 4.15
CA PHE A 251 -6.50 10.95 4.06
C PHE A 251 -5.94 9.84 3.16
N MET A 252 -5.36 10.22 2.02
CA MET A 252 -4.71 9.25 1.13
C MET A 252 -3.51 8.57 1.80
N VAL A 253 -2.69 9.28 2.61
CA VAL A 253 -1.62 8.66 3.40
C VAL A 253 -2.15 7.56 4.32
N TYR A 254 -3.29 7.77 4.98
CA TYR A 254 -3.92 6.74 5.80
C TYR A 254 -4.45 5.56 4.97
N THR A 255 -5.03 5.82 3.80
CA THR A 255 -5.43 4.75 2.86
C THR A 255 -4.21 3.91 2.46
N LEU A 256 -3.09 4.56 2.10
CA LEU A 256 -1.83 3.87 1.80
C LEU A 256 -1.29 3.07 3.00
N ALA A 257 -1.40 3.61 4.22
CA ALA A 257 -1.01 2.89 5.43
C ALA A 257 -1.83 1.61 5.67
N CYS A 258 -3.12 1.65 5.32
CA CYS A 258 -4.01 0.50 5.46
C CYS A 258 -3.76 -0.59 4.41
N PHE A 259 -3.46 -0.21 3.15
CA PHE A 259 -3.48 -1.13 2.01
C PHE A 259 -2.10 -1.38 1.38
N LEU A 260 -1.12 -0.47 1.54
CA LEU A 260 0.25 -0.61 1.00
C LEU A 260 1.34 -0.60 2.09
N SER A 261 1.01 -1.01 3.30
CA SER A 261 1.97 -1.08 4.41
C SER A 261 3.16 -2.02 4.16
N ASN A 262 3.04 -2.96 3.23
CA ASN A 262 4.11 -3.86 2.80
C ASN A 262 5.16 -3.22 1.87
N LYS A 263 4.85 -2.05 1.27
CA LYS A 263 5.76 -1.31 0.36
C LYS A 263 6.26 0.01 0.96
N ILE A 264 5.59 0.56 1.98
CA ILE A 264 5.88 1.87 2.55
C ILE A 264 6.37 1.73 3.98
N ALA A 265 7.57 2.21 4.25
CA ALA A 265 8.27 2.04 5.53
C ALA A 265 7.68 2.89 6.67
N ALA A 266 7.33 4.16 6.40
CA ALA A 266 6.77 5.06 7.40
C ALA A 266 5.85 6.13 6.77
N PHE A 267 4.95 6.70 7.57
CA PHE A 267 3.83 7.54 7.13
C PHE A 267 3.76 8.85 7.91
N ALA A 268 3.51 9.97 7.20
CA ALA A 268 3.44 11.30 7.78
C ALA A 268 2.20 12.10 7.29
N PRO A 269 0.99 11.79 7.77
CA PRO A 269 -0.21 12.59 7.49
C PRO A 269 -0.18 13.93 8.24
N VAL A 270 -0.55 15.02 7.54
CA VAL A 270 -0.60 16.38 8.09
C VAL A 270 -1.99 16.99 7.88
N SER A 271 -2.63 17.49 8.94
CA SER A 271 -3.94 18.16 8.94
C SER A 271 -5.03 17.35 8.20
N GLY A 272 -5.08 16.05 8.45
CA GLY A 272 -6.08 15.14 7.89
C GLY A 272 -6.48 14.07 8.91
N SER A 273 -7.20 13.06 8.48
CA SER A 273 -7.58 11.90 9.29
C SER A 273 -7.85 10.70 8.38
N ILE A 274 -8.28 9.59 8.95
CA ILE A 274 -8.85 8.48 8.19
C ILE A 274 -10.37 8.67 8.05
N SER A 275 -10.95 8.32 6.90
CA SER A 275 -12.41 8.34 6.74
C SER A 275 -13.06 7.30 7.66
N PRO A 276 -14.30 7.50 8.15
CA PRO A 276 -14.99 6.50 8.95
C PRO A 276 -15.16 5.14 8.27
N ASP A 277 -15.29 5.14 6.95
CA ASP A 277 -15.43 3.90 6.15
C ASP A 277 -14.09 3.16 6.08
N ASP A 278 -13.00 3.85 5.74
CA ASP A 278 -11.66 3.25 5.71
C ASP A 278 -11.21 2.79 7.10
N TYR A 279 -11.56 3.53 8.14
CA TYR A 279 -11.24 3.14 9.52
C TYR A 279 -11.79 1.77 9.90
N GLN A 280 -12.95 1.38 9.36
CA GLN A 280 -13.58 0.07 9.63
C GLN A 280 -12.90 -1.09 8.91
N ILE A 281 -12.27 -0.83 7.77
CA ILE A 281 -11.65 -1.87 6.93
C ILE A 281 -10.12 -1.82 6.94
N CYS A 282 -9.53 -0.81 7.57
CA CYS A 282 -8.09 -0.65 7.68
C CYS A 282 -7.47 -1.85 8.38
N ASN A 283 -6.50 -2.49 7.73
CA ASN A 283 -5.82 -3.65 8.30
C ASN A 283 -4.38 -3.75 7.75
N PRO A 284 -3.45 -2.94 8.24
CA PRO A 284 -2.07 -2.99 7.82
C PRO A 284 -1.46 -4.38 7.99
N GLN A 285 -0.63 -4.80 7.04
CA GLN A 285 -0.02 -6.14 7.02
C GLN A 285 1.16 -6.27 8.00
N ARG A 286 1.66 -5.16 8.53
CA ARG A 286 2.75 -5.09 9.51
C ARG A 286 2.55 -3.91 10.46
N PRO A 287 3.29 -3.83 11.57
CA PRO A 287 3.37 -2.61 12.38
C PRO A 287 3.83 -1.40 11.53
N ILE A 288 3.14 -0.27 11.66
CA ILE A 288 3.39 0.92 10.85
C ILE A 288 3.85 2.09 11.72
N PRO A 289 5.05 2.67 11.48
CA PRO A 289 5.45 3.91 12.12
C PRO A 289 4.66 5.08 11.52
N VAL A 290 4.07 5.92 12.38
CA VAL A 290 3.27 7.07 11.95
C VAL A 290 3.67 8.31 12.74
N ILE A 291 3.93 9.43 12.04
CA ILE A 291 3.94 10.76 12.62
C ILE A 291 2.79 11.57 12.04
N HIS A 292 1.82 11.90 12.87
CA HIS A 292 0.71 12.77 12.51
C HIS A 292 0.94 14.17 13.07
N ILE A 293 0.74 15.22 12.25
CA ILE A 293 0.85 16.62 12.67
C ILE A 293 -0.46 17.33 12.42
N HIS A 294 -0.98 18.05 13.44
CA HIS A 294 -2.29 18.70 13.33
C HIS A 294 -2.37 19.99 14.15
N GLY A 295 -3.02 21.01 13.58
CA GLY A 295 -3.34 22.23 14.32
C GLY A 295 -4.56 22.04 15.24
N ILE A 296 -4.47 22.46 16.50
CA ILE A 296 -5.59 22.31 17.45
C ILE A 296 -6.82 23.12 17.00
N ASN A 297 -6.61 24.23 16.32
CA ASN A 297 -7.66 25.13 15.82
C ASN A 297 -8.04 24.84 14.36
N ASP A 298 -7.83 23.61 13.88
CA ASP A 298 -8.24 23.20 12.54
C ASP A 298 -9.76 23.06 12.46
N ASP A 299 -10.42 24.06 11.86
CA ASP A 299 -11.87 24.07 11.65
C ASP A 299 -12.29 23.32 10.38
N SER A 300 -11.36 23.00 9.47
CA SER A 300 -11.62 22.25 8.23
C SER A 300 -11.66 20.75 8.50
N ILE A 301 -10.68 20.25 9.25
CA ILE A 301 -10.56 18.85 9.68
C ILE A 301 -10.43 18.84 11.21
N PRO A 302 -11.55 18.89 11.93
CA PRO A 302 -11.50 19.03 13.40
C PRO A 302 -10.94 17.79 14.09
N ILE A 303 -10.06 17.96 15.07
CA ILE A 303 -9.43 16.86 15.82
C ILE A 303 -10.44 15.97 16.56
N GLN A 304 -11.63 16.52 16.89
CA GLN A 304 -12.73 15.79 17.54
C GLN A 304 -13.54 14.92 16.55
N GLY A 305 -13.21 15.03 15.25
CA GLY A 305 -13.92 14.31 14.19
C GLY A 305 -15.23 14.96 13.76
N SER A 306 -15.86 14.36 12.77
CA SER A 306 -17.16 14.74 12.21
C SER A 306 -17.81 13.54 11.52
N ASP A 307 -18.91 13.75 10.78
CA ASP A 307 -19.53 12.67 10.00
C ASP A 307 -18.59 12.09 8.91
N TYR A 308 -17.52 12.82 8.52
CA TYR A 308 -16.57 12.44 7.47
C TYR A 308 -15.12 12.30 7.96
N VAL A 309 -14.88 12.54 9.23
CA VAL A 309 -13.55 12.59 9.84
C VAL A 309 -13.55 11.75 11.11
N THR A 310 -12.78 10.69 11.16
CA THR A 310 -12.59 9.92 12.39
C THR A 310 -11.84 10.77 13.42
N PRO A 311 -12.27 10.82 14.71
CA PRO A 311 -11.56 11.54 15.75
C PRO A 311 -10.08 11.11 15.82
N LEU A 312 -9.15 12.06 15.93
CA LEU A 312 -7.71 11.74 15.93
C LEU A 312 -7.31 10.87 17.13
N GLN A 313 -8.00 11.02 18.26
CA GLN A 313 -7.79 10.15 19.41
C GLN A 313 -8.09 8.69 19.10
N ASP A 314 -9.18 8.41 18.36
CA ASP A 314 -9.56 7.05 17.98
C ASP A 314 -8.55 6.47 16.98
N VAL A 315 -8.06 7.29 16.03
CA VAL A 315 -7.00 6.90 15.09
C VAL A 315 -5.70 6.57 15.83
N SER A 316 -5.27 7.42 16.77
CA SER A 316 -4.07 7.19 17.57
C SER A 316 -4.15 5.89 18.39
N LEU A 317 -5.28 5.67 19.05
CA LEU A 317 -5.52 4.45 19.83
C LEU A 317 -5.54 3.21 18.96
N TYR A 318 -6.18 3.28 17.79
CA TYR A 318 -6.21 2.19 16.83
C TYR A 318 -4.80 1.81 16.35
N LEU A 319 -4.02 2.78 15.87
CA LEU A 319 -2.65 2.56 15.39
C LEU A 319 -1.75 2.00 16.50
N SER A 320 -1.86 2.54 17.70
CA SER A 320 -1.11 2.04 18.87
C SER A 320 -1.50 0.59 19.20
N SER A 321 -2.78 0.25 19.06
CA SER A 321 -3.29 -1.10 19.31
C SER A 321 -2.79 -2.10 18.28
N ILE A 322 -2.87 -1.81 16.98
CA ILE A 322 -2.40 -2.73 15.93
C ILE A 322 -0.89 -2.91 15.95
N ASN A 323 -0.14 -1.89 16.35
CA ASN A 323 1.30 -1.96 16.55
C ASN A 323 1.70 -2.64 17.88
N ASN A 324 0.73 -2.98 18.74
CA ASN A 324 0.96 -3.54 20.09
C ASN A 324 1.86 -2.65 20.97
N CYS A 325 1.66 -1.33 20.96
CA CYS A 325 2.41 -0.41 21.77
C CYS A 325 2.06 -0.57 23.26
N THR A 326 3.04 -0.61 24.15
CA THR A 326 2.85 -0.86 25.58
C THR A 326 3.14 0.35 26.47
N GLN A 327 3.75 1.38 25.92
CA GLN A 327 4.14 2.61 26.62
C GLN A 327 3.64 3.83 25.87
N SER A 328 3.44 4.92 26.62
CA SER A 328 3.14 6.24 26.05
C SER A 328 3.81 7.35 26.86
N SER A 329 4.10 8.47 26.21
CA SER A 329 4.63 9.68 26.82
C SER A 329 4.11 10.92 26.08
N VAL A 330 4.20 12.07 26.74
CA VAL A 330 3.99 13.37 26.10
C VAL A 330 5.31 14.11 26.10
N VAL A 331 5.66 14.67 24.94
CA VAL A 331 6.83 15.55 24.77
C VAL A 331 6.31 16.93 24.41
N GLU A 332 6.73 17.94 25.16
CA GLU A 332 6.41 19.34 24.89
C GLU A 332 7.54 19.99 24.09
N GLY A 333 7.18 20.81 23.11
CA GLY A 333 8.11 21.58 22.30
C GLY A 333 8.38 22.99 22.88
N GLU A 334 9.21 23.72 22.17
CA GLU A 334 9.54 25.09 22.50
C GLU A 334 8.68 26.06 21.66
N ASP A 335 8.27 27.17 22.27
CA ASP A 335 7.70 28.33 21.60
C ASP A 335 8.86 29.09 20.91
N THR A 336 9.11 28.75 19.65
CA THR A 336 10.27 29.25 18.87
C THR A 336 9.98 30.59 18.20
N ASN A 337 8.70 30.90 17.99
CA ASN A 337 8.24 32.15 17.36
C ASN A 337 7.83 33.24 18.40
N GLU A 338 7.88 32.91 19.70
CA GLU A 338 7.58 33.79 20.84
C GLU A 338 6.14 34.36 20.83
N ASP A 339 5.17 33.59 20.29
CA ASP A 339 3.76 33.99 20.23
C ASP A 339 2.94 33.56 21.48
N GLY A 340 3.57 32.82 22.39
CA GLY A 340 2.99 32.32 23.64
C GLY A 340 2.28 30.97 23.51
N TYR A 341 2.41 30.32 22.38
CA TYR A 341 1.90 28.97 22.08
C TYR A 341 3.06 28.07 21.67
N SER A 342 2.85 26.76 21.70
CA SER A 342 3.89 25.80 21.42
C SER A 342 3.26 24.56 20.73
N TRP A 343 3.95 23.44 20.79
CA TRP A 343 3.45 22.15 20.31
C TRP A 343 3.69 21.06 21.36
N TYR A 344 2.96 19.97 21.24
CA TYR A 344 3.24 18.76 22.00
C TYR A 344 2.99 17.51 21.14
N SER A 345 3.70 16.43 21.43
CA SER A 345 3.51 15.12 20.81
C SER A 345 3.08 14.09 21.86
N GLU A 346 1.99 13.40 21.55
CA GLU A 346 1.59 12.16 22.23
C GLU A 346 2.25 11.00 21.49
N ILE A 347 3.16 10.30 22.16
CA ILE A 347 3.98 9.24 21.56
C ILE A 347 3.62 7.91 22.19
N SER A 348 3.18 6.94 21.39
CA SER A 348 3.06 5.53 21.77
C SER A 348 4.29 4.78 21.26
N TYR A 349 4.97 4.06 22.14
CA TYR A 349 6.24 3.39 21.85
C TYR A 349 6.32 2.02 22.57
N ASP A 350 7.48 1.36 22.47
CA ASP A 350 7.65 -0.04 22.88
C ASP A 350 6.64 -0.93 22.15
N CYS A 351 6.56 -0.71 20.86
CA CYS A 351 5.69 -1.40 19.92
C CYS A 351 6.43 -2.56 19.24
N ASN A 352 5.70 -3.44 18.53
CA ASN A 352 6.30 -4.45 17.66
C ASN A 352 7.24 -3.77 16.64
N GLU A 353 8.31 -4.47 16.25
CA GLU A 353 9.34 -3.99 15.30
C GLU A 353 9.98 -2.64 15.71
N SER A 354 9.89 -2.26 16.98
CA SER A 354 10.39 -1.00 17.52
C SER A 354 9.86 0.25 16.81
N VAL A 355 8.65 0.19 16.25
CA VAL A 355 7.99 1.36 15.66
C VAL A 355 7.43 2.30 16.74
N SER A 356 7.01 3.49 16.35
CA SER A 356 6.24 4.40 17.23
C SER A 356 5.08 5.05 16.47
N VAL A 357 4.09 5.51 17.25
CA VAL A 357 2.94 6.28 16.77
C VAL A 357 2.96 7.63 17.47
N ASN A 358 3.24 8.68 16.70
CA ASN A 358 3.42 10.04 17.22
C ASN A 358 2.29 10.93 16.69
N PHE A 359 1.54 11.55 17.59
CA PHE A 359 0.54 12.56 17.25
C PHE A 359 1.00 13.90 17.80
N THR A 360 1.41 14.79 16.91
CA THR A 360 1.93 16.13 17.22
C THR A 360 0.86 17.17 16.99
N TYR A 361 0.54 17.93 18.04
CA TYR A 361 -0.48 18.95 18.04
C TYR A 361 0.18 20.33 18.15
N LEU A 362 -0.17 21.22 17.21
CA LEU A 362 0.32 22.59 17.18
C LEU A 362 -0.74 23.51 17.83
N GLU A 363 -0.37 24.18 18.91
CA GLU A 363 -1.24 25.12 19.58
C GLU A 363 -1.46 26.37 18.72
N ASN A 364 -2.64 26.96 18.80
CA ASN A 364 -3.05 28.14 18.02
C ASN A 364 -2.83 28.05 16.51
N PHE A 365 -2.77 26.82 15.98
CA PHE A 365 -2.53 26.54 14.58
C PHE A 365 -3.79 25.94 13.94
N GLY A 366 -4.11 26.38 12.72
CA GLY A 366 -5.30 25.97 11.97
C GLY A 366 -4.96 24.96 10.86
N HIS A 367 -5.79 24.96 9.80
CA HIS A 367 -5.65 24.09 8.64
C HIS A 367 -4.55 24.54 7.68
N ASN A 368 -3.28 24.34 8.06
CA ASN A 368 -2.12 24.75 7.28
C ASN A 368 -1.01 23.70 7.33
N TRP A 369 -0.08 23.78 6.36
CA TRP A 369 1.18 23.05 6.45
C TRP A 369 2.11 23.70 7.49
N PRO A 370 2.72 22.95 8.42
CA PRO A 370 3.58 23.52 9.45
C PRO A 370 4.90 24.03 8.85
N SER A 371 5.19 25.31 9.04
CA SER A 371 6.42 25.96 8.60
C SER A 371 6.75 27.11 9.54
N ILE A 372 8.02 27.25 9.88
CA ILE A 372 8.53 28.40 10.63
C ILE A 372 8.56 29.68 9.76
N GLU A 373 8.55 29.52 8.43
CA GLU A 373 8.52 30.66 7.51
C GLU A 373 7.08 31.10 7.24
N SER A 374 6.75 32.33 7.59
CA SER A 374 5.41 32.91 7.36
C SER A 374 5.01 32.97 5.88
N SER A 375 6.00 32.99 4.97
CA SER A 375 5.77 33.01 3.52
C SER A 375 5.25 31.67 2.97
N LYS A 376 5.42 30.57 3.71
CA LYS A 376 4.98 29.21 3.34
C LYS A 376 3.69 28.78 4.07
N GLY A 377 2.88 29.71 4.56
CA GLY A 377 1.64 29.44 5.30
C GLY A 377 1.81 29.25 6.80
N GLY A 378 2.98 29.59 7.30
CA GLY A 378 3.53 29.21 8.58
C GLY A 378 3.12 30.00 9.82
N GLY A 379 4.08 30.18 10.70
CA GLY A 379 3.93 30.58 12.07
C GLY A 379 3.84 29.40 13.01
N ALA A 380 4.19 28.19 12.52
CA ALA A 380 4.37 27.02 13.36
C ALA A 380 5.75 27.10 14.06
N ASP A 381 5.85 26.46 15.21
CA ASP A 381 7.12 26.31 15.96
C ASP A 381 8.02 25.20 15.43
N ILE A 382 7.56 24.47 14.42
CA ILE A 382 8.31 23.39 13.76
C ILE A 382 8.43 23.65 12.25
N ASP A 383 9.57 23.25 11.69
CA ASP A 383 9.72 23.08 10.25
C ASP A 383 9.21 21.69 9.86
N GLY A 384 8.06 21.66 9.20
CA GLY A 384 7.36 20.39 8.90
C GLY A 384 8.20 19.41 8.10
N ALA A 385 8.93 19.88 7.09
CA ALA A 385 9.77 19.01 6.27
C ALA A 385 10.86 18.33 7.09
N SER A 386 11.63 19.09 7.84
CA SER A 386 12.72 18.57 8.67
C SER A 386 12.19 17.66 9.79
N PHE A 387 11.10 18.08 10.46
CA PHE A 387 10.49 17.33 11.54
C PHE A 387 9.92 15.97 11.08
N ILE A 388 9.25 15.97 9.95
CA ILE A 388 8.74 14.74 9.31
C ILE A 388 9.91 13.85 8.88
N TRP A 389 10.91 14.40 8.20
CA TRP A 389 12.04 13.63 7.69
C TRP A 389 12.85 12.96 8.82
N GLU A 390 13.07 13.64 9.93
CA GLU A 390 13.76 13.08 11.10
C GLU A 390 13.05 11.82 11.62
N PHE A 391 11.73 11.84 11.65
CA PHE A 391 10.94 10.68 12.03
C PHE A 391 11.01 9.59 10.97
N LEU A 392 10.65 9.89 9.71
CA LEU A 392 10.55 8.91 8.64
C LEU A 392 11.87 8.16 8.40
N SER A 393 12.99 8.90 8.36
CA SER A 393 14.32 8.34 8.11
C SER A 393 14.86 7.46 9.23
N SER A 394 14.17 7.38 10.37
CA SER A 394 14.49 6.48 11.48
C SER A 394 13.97 5.05 11.27
N TYR A 395 13.25 4.79 10.16
CA TYR A 395 12.60 3.51 9.88
C TYR A 395 12.97 2.96 8.50
N ASP A 396 12.99 1.65 8.42
CA ASP A 396 12.84 0.90 7.17
C ASP A 396 11.60 0.00 7.23
N ILE A 397 11.39 -0.80 6.20
CA ILE A 397 10.22 -1.70 6.10
C ILE A 397 10.19 -2.75 7.23
N ASN A 398 11.30 -3.00 7.92
CA ASN A 398 11.43 -3.97 9.00
C ASN A 398 11.33 -3.32 10.40
N GLY A 399 11.14 -2.00 10.49
CA GLY A 399 11.01 -1.25 11.73
C GLY A 399 12.07 -0.19 11.95
N SER A 400 12.38 0.13 13.22
CA SER A 400 13.41 1.14 13.56
C SER A 400 14.81 0.69 13.17
N ILE A 401 15.58 1.60 12.56
CA ILE A 401 16.97 1.39 12.15
C ILE A 401 17.98 2.12 13.04
N ASN A 402 17.53 2.78 14.13
CA ASN A 402 18.33 3.49 15.14
C ASN A 402 18.46 2.70 16.43
#